data_1bf8079fa9bec2c05a6a9166723ad917
#
_entry.id   1bf8079fa9bec2c05a6a9166723ad917
#
_cell.length_a   1.000
_cell.length_b   1.000
_cell.length_c   1.000
_cell.angle_alpha   90.00
_cell.angle_beta   90.00
_cell.angle_gamma   90.00
#
_symmetry.space_group_name_H-M   'P 1'
#
loop_
_entity.id
_entity.type
_entity.pdbx_description
1 polymer ?
#
loop_
_entity_poly.entity_id
_entity_poly.type
_entity_poly.pdbx_seq_one_letter_code
_entity_poly.pdbx_strand_id
1 'polypeptide(L)'
;MVIIHEGRPALATDGGQMTRFTDVLEWGYRLAETPVGIAESDANGLWGAKGWKEFVSHMPEHKQAVAAIMLENCRSKWGRLNESTRTASLGTFDKWIFPVISNMVENDVIDQLVALQPMAGPVSQIVYMDIVTGKRKGQTPAGSPMWRALQGAVDRFDDSDELVTNESLGSASSGAVSSSALDYLPVRAGTCVLSDGTTSIQDNGNGGFVTSTGAALSSATINYVTGAISISTNSGFSGEVFATYAYDSEGSTAIMDYELKLSSTPVTAKVLKLRALWSEEADQNLQAMYNIKAESILLNALTNALQYQKHRQVIYDLRARADAGFVTWDATPPANVNYQAHKFSVVDALETASNFIFGATNMVAGNWVLSGLQLATVVVTLPQFVAKNNRTQMQGITYIGDLGNKKMFADPHYPVNEFIVGHKGDQFLTTGYVLAEYQKLYTTPDIMLTDFVHQRAFATSFARKCTNSKMFCRGSISNAAVAFGRNY
;
A
#
# COMPACT_ATOMS: atom_id res chain seq x y z
N MET A 1 -23.13 -10.76 -16.32
CA MET A 1 -24.52 -11.23 -16.19
C MET A 1 -24.64 -11.77 -14.77
N VAL A 2 -25.16 -10.97 -13.85
CA VAL A 2 -25.43 -11.37 -12.47
C VAL A 2 -26.86 -11.91 -12.46
N ILE A 3 -27.01 -13.18 -12.19
CA ILE A 3 -28.37 -13.78 -12.06
C ILE A 3 -28.90 -13.29 -10.71
N ILE A 4 -29.91 -12.43 -10.76
CA ILE A 4 -30.64 -11.96 -9.60
C ILE A 4 -31.59 -13.08 -9.18
N HIS A 5 -31.30 -13.78 -8.08
CA HIS A 5 -32.29 -14.60 -7.40
C HIS A 5 -33.15 -13.67 -6.54
N GLU A 6 -34.47 -13.84 -6.66
CA GLU A 6 -35.49 -13.13 -5.87
C GLU A 6 -35.18 -13.22 -4.37
N GLY A 7 -35.10 -12.07 -3.70
CA GLY A 7 -34.82 -11.96 -2.24
C GLY A 7 -33.43 -11.49 -1.84
N ARG A 8 -32.53 -11.23 -2.77
CA ARG A 8 -31.23 -10.61 -2.45
C ARG A 8 -31.32 -9.09 -2.52
N PRO A 9 -30.62 -8.35 -1.63
CA PRO A 9 -30.47 -6.92 -1.84
C PRO A 9 -29.82 -6.72 -3.21
N ALA A 10 -30.58 -6.16 -4.14
CA ALA A 10 -30.09 -5.85 -5.47
C ALA A 10 -28.86 -4.95 -5.29
N LEU A 11 -27.75 -5.32 -5.92
CA LEU A 11 -26.74 -4.36 -6.29
C LEU A 11 -27.47 -3.21 -6.95
N ALA A 12 -27.33 -1.97 -6.43
CA ALA A 12 -27.97 -0.81 -7.01
C ALA A 12 -27.53 -0.73 -8.48
N THR A 13 -28.38 -1.23 -9.35
CA THR A 13 -28.17 -1.29 -10.79
C THR A 13 -28.74 -0.02 -11.39
N ASP A 14 -27.99 1.05 -11.32
CA ASP A 14 -27.94 1.96 -12.44
C ASP A 14 -26.82 1.46 -13.36
N GLY A 15 -27.08 0.49 -14.20
CA GLY A 15 -26.22 0.02 -15.32
C GLY A 15 -24.71 -0.05 -15.11
N GLY A 16 -24.22 0.16 -13.89
CA GLY A 16 -22.83 0.35 -13.55
C GLY A 16 -22.27 -0.80 -12.70
N GLN A 17 -21.15 -1.30 -13.11
CA GLN A 17 -20.31 -2.15 -12.27
C GLN A 17 -20.04 -1.40 -10.95
N MET A 18 -20.02 -2.11 -9.80
CA MET A 18 -19.50 -1.57 -8.54
C MET A 18 -18.07 -1.10 -8.76
N THR A 19 -17.89 0.20 -8.92
CA THR A 19 -16.60 0.79 -9.29
C THR A 19 -15.91 1.43 -8.09
N ARG A 20 -16.66 1.71 -7.01
CA ARG A 20 -16.13 2.40 -5.83
C ARG A 20 -15.95 1.43 -4.66
N PHE A 21 -14.85 1.58 -3.96
CA PHE A 21 -14.55 0.81 -2.76
C PHE A 21 -15.63 0.96 -1.67
N THR A 22 -16.16 2.17 -1.50
CA THR A 22 -17.27 2.45 -0.57
C THR A 22 -18.51 1.64 -0.90
N ASP A 23 -18.85 1.48 -2.18
CA ASP A 23 -20.02 0.72 -2.62
C ASP A 23 -19.83 -0.77 -2.31
N VAL A 24 -18.61 -1.29 -2.45
CA VAL A 24 -18.26 -2.68 -2.14
C VAL A 24 -18.35 -2.93 -0.63
N LEU A 25 -17.85 -2.01 0.20
CA LEU A 25 -17.95 -2.12 1.66
C LEU A 25 -19.39 -2.00 2.14
N GLU A 26 -20.15 -1.05 1.62
CA GLU A 26 -21.58 -0.91 1.95
C GLU A 26 -22.38 -2.17 1.58
N TRP A 27 -22.07 -2.76 0.43
CA TRP A 27 -22.61 -4.06 0.08
C TRP A 27 -22.23 -5.16 1.07
N GLY A 28 -20.97 -5.16 1.55
CA GLY A 28 -20.49 -6.08 2.58
C GLY A 28 -21.23 -5.92 3.91
N TYR A 29 -21.48 -4.71 4.37
CA TYR A 29 -22.27 -4.45 5.59
C TYR A 29 -23.71 -4.92 5.39
N ARG A 30 -24.33 -4.65 4.26
CA ARG A 30 -25.67 -5.16 3.93
C ARG A 30 -25.71 -6.69 3.90
N LEU A 31 -24.69 -7.35 3.35
CA LEU A 31 -24.58 -8.82 3.36
C LEU A 31 -24.44 -9.37 4.78
N ALA A 32 -23.71 -8.69 5.66
CA ALA A 32 -23.57 -9.11 7.04
C ALA A 32 -24.90 -9.07 7.80
N GLU A 33 -25.76 -8.10 7.50
CA GLU A 33 -27.05 -7.88 8.21
C GLU A 33 -28.23 -8.60 7.56
N THR A 34 -28.21 -8.82 6.23
CA THR A 34 -29.35 -9.38 5.49
C THR A 34 -29.42 -10.89 5.66
N PRO A 35 -30.60 -11.47 5.95
CA PRO A 35 -30.77 -12.92 5.93
C PRO A 35 -30.40 -13.49 4.56
N VAL A 36 -29.51 -14.45 4.54
CA VAL A 36 -29.15 -15.15 3.30
C VAL A 36 -30.30 -16.11 2.98
N GLY A 37 -31.17 -15.72 2.04
CA GLY A 37 -32.23 -16.60 1.52
C GLY A 37 -31.58 -17.82 0.86
N ILE A 38 -31.53 -18.93 1.57
CA ILE A 38 -31.27 -20.23 0.99
C ILE A 38 -32.64 -20.80 0.59
N ALA A 39 -32.70 -21.38 -0.63
CA ALA A 39 -33.90 -22.00 -1.11
C ALA A 39 -34.52 -22.94 -0.05
N GLU A 40 -35.82 -22.92 0.07
CA GLU A 40 -36.65 -23.63 1.05
C GLU A 40 -36.42 -25.15 1.18
N SER A 41 -35.48 -25.73 0.43
CA SER A 41 -35.20 -27.16 0.43
C SER A 41 -34.32 -27.68 1.58
N ASP A 42 -33.68 -26.81 2.35
CA ASP A 42 -32.85 -27.25 3.46
C ASP A 42 -33.65 -27.27 4.77
N ALA A 43 -34.35 -28.39 4.97
CA ALA A 43 -35.16 -28.67 6.16
C ALA A 43 -34.45 -28.59 7.52
N ASN A 44 -33.18 -28.23 7.56
CA ASN A 44 -32.35 -28.12 8.77
C ASN A 44 -32.05 -26.70 9.26
N GLY A 45 -32.67 -25.67 8.67
CA GLY A 45 -32.77 -24.34 9.30
C GLY A 45 -31.47 -23.59 9.69
N LEU A 46 -30.30 -24.08 9.30
CA LEU A 46 -29.02 -23.52 9.80
C LEU A 46 -28.63 -22.19 9.19
N TRP A 47 -29.18 -21.86 8.03
CA TRP A 47 -28.73 -20.70 7.24
C TRP A 47 -29.81 -19.61 7.06
N GLY A 48 -31.05 -19.94 7.42
CA GLY A 48 -32.22 -19.21 6.92
C GLY A 48 -32.54 -17.87 7.58
N ALA A 49 -32.07 -17.57 8.77
CA ALA A 49 -32.59 -16.43 9.53
C ALA A 49 -31.56 -15.36 9.94
N LYS A 50 -30.27 -15.66 9.89
CA LYS A 50 -29.27 -14.79 10.52
C LYS A 50 -28.21 -14.19 9.58
N GLY A 51 -28.22 -14.55 8.30
CA GLY A 51 -27.22 -14.08 7.32
C GLY A 51 -25.78 -14.47 7.69
N TRP A 52 -24.80 -13.77 7.16
CA TRP A 52 -23.39 -13.96 7.52
C TRP A 52 -23.05 -13.46 8.91
N LYS A 53 -23.97 -12.74 9.60
CA LYS A 53 -23.76 -12.15 10.92
C LYS A 53 -23.31 -13.16 11.95
N GLU A 54 -23.81 -14.39 11.92
CA GLU A 54 -23.43 -15.45 12.85
C GLU A 54 -21.92 -15.82 12.74
N PHE A 55 -21.35 -15.76 11.52
CA PHE A 55 -19.95 -16.11 11.26
C PHE A 55 -18.99 -14.94 11.42
N VAL A 56 -19.47 -13.70 11.37
CA VAL A 56 -18.62 -12.50 11.38
C VAL A 56 -18.78 -11.66 12.64
N SER A 57 -19.78 -11.92 13.49
CA SER A 57 -20.08 -11.09 14.67
C SER A 57 -18.96 -11.04 15.71
N HIS A 58 -18.08 -12.03 15.76
CA HIS A 58 -16.95 -12.08 16.67
C HIS A 58 -15.76 -11.24 16.19
N MET A 59 -15.79 -10.75 14.94
CA MET A 59 -14.73 -9.93 14.37
C MET A 59 -14.93 -8.44 14.62
N PRO A 60 -13.83 -7.63 14.56
CA PRO A 60 -13.93 -6.17 14.55
C PRO A 60 -14.81 -5.70 13.37
N GLU A 61 -15.56 -4.62 13.58
CA GLU A 61 -16.55 -4.11 12.63
C GLU A 61 -15.99 -3.90 11.22
N HIS A 62 -14.78 -3.33 11.10
CA HIS A 62 -14.12 -3.11 9.80
C HIS A 62 -13.78 -4.40 9.04
N LYS A 63 -13.65 -5.54 9.73
CA LYS A 63 -13.42 -6.85 9.10
C LYS A 63 -14.72 -7.57 8.74
N GLN A 64 -15.83 -7.25 9.37
CA GLN A 64 -17.11 -7.93 9.15
C GLN A 64 -17.59 -7.81 7.70
N ALA A 65 -17.56 -6.59 7.14
CA ALA A 65 -17.94 -6.36 5.75
C ALA A 65 -17.06 -7.12 4.76
N VAL A 66 -15.75 -7.09 4.98
CA VAL A 66 -14.77 -7.80 4.13
C VAL A 66 -14.98 -9.31 4.19
N ALA A 67 -15.16 -9.85 5.40
CA ALA A 67 -15.42 -11.28 5.61
C ALA A 67 -16.74 -11.71 4.94
N ALA A 68 -17.82 -10.93 5.09
CA ALA A 68 -19.11 -11.22 4.47
C ALA A 68 -19.02 -11.28 2.94
N ILE A 69 -18.30 -10.35 2.30
CA ILE A 69 -18.06 -10.36 0.85
C ILE A 69 -17.27 -11.60 0.42
N MET A 70 -16.22 -11.95 1.16
CA MET A 70 -15.40 -13.13 0.86
C MET A 70 -16.19 -14.43 1.00
N LEU A 71 -17.05 -14.54 2.03
CA LEU A 71 -17.92 -15.68 2.23
C LEU A 71 -18.95 -15.79 1.10
N GLU A 72 -19.55 -14.69 0.66
CA GLU A 72 -20.49 -14.67 -0.46
C GLU A 72 -19.81 -15.04 -1.79
N ASN A 73 -18.61 -14.55 -2.06
CA ASN A 73 -17.82 -14.93 -3.23
C ASN A 73 -17.52 -16.43 -3.25
N CYS A 74 -17.20 -17.02 -2.11
CA CYS A 74 -17.00 -18.46 -1.99
C CYS A 74 -18.31 -19.21 -2.25
N ARG A 75 -19.42 -18.78 -1.63
CA ARG A 75 -20.75 -19.38 -1.82
C ARG A 75 -21.22 -19.34 -3.27
N SER A 76 -21.08 -18.21 -3.92
CA SER A 76 -21.48 -18.04 -5.33
C SER A 76 -20.78 -19.03 -6.27
N LYS A 77 -19.54 -19.41 -5.97
CA LYS A 77 -18.81 -20.39 -6.78
C LYS A 77 -19.24 -21.83 -6.50
N TRP A 78 -19.58 -22.14 -5.26
CA TRP A 78 -20.05 -23.48 -4.89
C TRP A 78 -21.47 -23.76 -5.38
N GLY A 79 -22.35 -22.77 -5.43
CA GLY A 79 -23.66 -22.90 -6.03
C GLY A 79 -23.61 -23.41 -7.48
N ARG A 80 -22.61 -22.98 -8.26
CA ARG A 80 -22.42 -23.47 -9.65
C ARG A 80 -21.87 -24.89 -9.73
N LEU A 81 -21.16 -25.36 -8.71
CA LEU A 81 -20.66 -26.75 -8.66
C LEU A 81 -21.78 -27.73 -8.27
N ASN A 82 -22.75 -27.27 -7.48
CA ASN A 82 -23.89 -28.08 -7.04
C ASN A 82 -24.83 -28.45 -8.17
N GLU A 83 -24.92 -27.64 -9.23
CA GLU A 83 -25.74 -27.94 -10.40
C GLU A 83 -25.22 -29.17 -11.20
N SER A 84 -23.96 -29.55 -11.02
CA SER A 84 -23.32 -30.64 -11.75
C SER A 84 -23.09 -31.92 -10.93
N THR A 85 -23.31 -31.91 -9.61
CA THR A 85 -22.96 -33.04 -8.73
C THR A 85 -24.09 -33.36 -7.75
N ARG A 86 -24.46 -34.64 -7.61
CA ARG A 86 -25.55 -35.09 -6.73
C ARG A 86 -25.31 -34.77 -5.25
N THR A 87 -26.34 -34.25 -4.63
CA THR A 87 -26.40 -33.29 -3.50
C THR A 87 -26.30 -33.87 -2.09
N ALA A 88 -26.09 -35.16 -1.86
CA ALA A 88 -26.25 -35.73 -0.51
C ALA A 88 -25.09 -35.45 0.49
N SER A 89 -23.90 -35.11 0.01
CA SER A 89 -22.73 -34.85 0.91
C SER A 89 -22.35 -33.38 1.08
N LEU A 90 -23.06 -32.46 0.41
CA LEU A 90 -22.70 -31.02 0.41
C LEU A 90 -23.15 -30.28 1.65
N GLY A 91 -24.30 -30.61 2.24
CA GLY A 91 -24.83 -29.88 3.41
C GLY A 91 -23.97 -29.97 4.67
N THR A 92 -23.18 -31.05 4.81
CA THR A 92 -22.20 -31.18 5.91
C THR A 92 -20.91 -30.44 5.65
N PHE A 93 -20.54 -30.23 4.40
CA PHE A 93 -19.33 -29.55 3.99
C PHE A 93 -19.41 -28.03 4.22
N ASP A 94 -20.52 -27.42 3.89
CA ASP A 94 -20.73 -25.98 4.08
C ASP A 94 -20.64 -25.57 5.55
N LYS A 95 -21.20 -26.39 6.44
CA LYS A 95 -21.16 -26.15 7.91
C LYS A 95 -19.75 -26.06 8.46
N TRP A 96 -18.81 -26.70 7.80
CA TRP A 96 -17.46 -26.86 8.31
C TRP A 96 -16.48 -25.84 7.69
N ILE A 97 -16.65 -25.48 6.42
CA ILE A 97 -15.69 -24.63 5.72
C ILE A 97 -15.89 -23.14 6.02
N PHE A 98 -17.12 -22.67 6.25
CA PHE A 98 -17.37 -21.27 6.55
C PHE A 98 -16.73 -20.82 7.87
N PRO A 99 -16.79 -21.60 8.98
CA PRO A 99 -16.00 -21.28 10.18
C PRO A 99 -14.51 -21.23 9.95
N VAL A 100 -13.95 -22.11 9.09
CA VAL A 100 -12.52 -22.08 8.75
C VAL A 100 -12.16 -20.79 8.01
N ILE A 101 -12.96 -20.38 7.03
CA ILE A 101 -12.73 -19.11 6.31
C ILE A 101 -12.83 -17.92 7.26
N SER A 102 -13.83 -17.92 8.14
CA SER A 102 -14.01 -16.89 9.16
C SER A 102 -12.75 -16.77 10.04
N ASN A 103 -12.27 -17.86 10.61
CA ASN A 103 -11.03 -17.88 11.40
C ASN A 103 -9.79 -17.44 10.59
N MET A 104 -9.74 -17.77 9.30
CA MET A 104 -8.65 -17.32 8.42
C MET A 104 -8.66 -15.80 8.23
N VAL A 105 -9.82 -15.16 8.17
CA VAL A 105 -9.92 -13.70 8.03
C VAL A 105 -9.55 -13.03 9.34
N GLU A 106 -10.01 -13.56 10.47
CA GLU A 106 -9.72 -13.00 11.80
C GLU A 106 -8.23 -13.02 12.12
N ASN A 107 -7.57 -14.16 11.88
CA ASN A 107 -6.17 -14.40 12.23
C ASN A 107 -5.18 -13.96 11.14
N ASP A 108 -5.61 -13.22 10.12
CA ASP A 108 -4.72 -12.75 9.06
C ASP A 108 -3.86 -11.58 9.53
N VAL A 109 -2.60 -11.86 9.82
CA VAL A 109 -1.62 -10.86 10.31
C VAL A 109 -1.27 -9.83 9.24
N ILE A 110 -1.38 -10.19 7.95
CA ILE A 110 -1.04 -9.30 6.84
C ILE A 110 -1.94 -8.06 6.79
N ASP A 111 -3.17 -8.19 7.30
CA ASP A 111 -4.11 -7.09 7.44
C ASP A 111 -3.58 -5.96 8.34
N GLN A 112 -2.66 -6.26 9.25
CA GLN A 112 -2.03 -5.24 10.08
C GLN A 112 -0.87 -4.51 9.40
N LEU A 113 -0.37 -5.04 8.28
CA LEU A 113 0.75 -4.47 7.52
C LEU A 113 0.28 -3.67 6.30
N VAL A 114 -0.78 -4.14 5.61
CA VAL A 114 -1.27 -3.56 4.37
C VAL A 114 -2.78 -3.34 4.42
N ALA A 115 -3.29 -2.48 3.54
CA ALA A 115 -4.73 -2.28 3.43
C ALA A 115 -5.38 -3.44 2.68
N LEU A 116 -6.49 -3.93 3.20
CA LEU A 116 -7.27 -5.00 2.60
C LEU A 116 -8.48 -4.42 1.87
N GLN A 117 -8.61 -4.73 0.60
CA GLN A 117 -9.75 -4.33 -0.22
C GLN A 117 -10.45 -5.58 -0.78
N PRO A 118 -11.70 -5.85 -0.42
CA PRO A 118 -12.42 -6.98 -0.99
C PRO A 118 -12.78 -6.71 -2.46
N MET A 119 -12.75 -7.77 -3.28
CA MET A 119 -13.13 -7.72 -4.69
C MET A 119 -14.50 -8.33 -4.88
N ALA A 120 -15.39 -7.65 -5.62
CA ALA A 120 -16.69 -8.17 -6.00
C ALA A 120 -16.61 -9.20 -7.14
N GLY A 121 -15.54 -9.17 -7.94
CA GLY A 121 -15.32 -10.07 -9.08
C GLY A 121 -13.84 -10.40 -9.28
N PRO A 122 -13.49 -11.29 -10.22
CA PRO A 122 -12.11 -11.67 -10.51
C PRO A 122 -11.29 -10.52 -11.12
N VAL A 123 -11.95 -9.50 -11.66
CA VAL A 123 -11.38 -8.25 -12.13
C VAL A 123 -12.03 -7.13 -11.33
N SER A 124 -11.23 -6.25 -10.76
CA SER A 124 -11.70 -5.11 -9.98
C SER A 124 -10.76 -3.92 -10.19
N GLN A 125 -11.15 -2.77 -9.67
CA GLN A 125 -10.33 -1.56 -9.69
C GLN A 125 -9.90 -1.23 -8.27
N ILE A 126 -8.60 -0.99 -8.10
CA ILE A 126 -8.06 -0.39 -6.88
C ILE A 126 -8.13 1.12 -7.07
N VAL A 127 -8.86 1.77 -6.17
CA VAL A 127 -9.03 3.22 -6.17
C VAL A 127 -8.10 3.82 -5.12
N TYR A 128 -7.38 4.86 -5.49
CA TYR A 128 -6.58 5.66 -4.58
C TYR A 128 -6.72 7.15 -4.92
N MET A 129 -6.46 7.97 -3.92
CA MET A 129 -6.74 9.39 -3.98
C MET A 129 -5.47 10.16 -3.67
N ASP A 130 -5.14 11.15 -4.50
CA ASP A 130 -4.04 12.07 -4.30
C ASP A 130 -4.55 13.50 -4.44
N ILE A 131 -4.02 14.42 -3.64
CA ILE A 131 -4.19 15.86 -3.85
C ILE A 131 -3.01 16.32 -4.69
N VAL A 132 -3.31 16.88 -5.86
CA VAL A 132 -2.28 17.30 -6.83
C VAL A 132 -2.43 18.78 -7.15
N THR A 133 -1.33 19.41 -7.58
CA THR A 133 -1.34 20.78 -8.08
C THR A 133 -2.01 20.84 -9.44
N GLY A 134 -2.98 21.74 -9.62
CA GLY A 134 -3.68 21.94 -10.90
C GLY A 134 -2.83 22.72 -11.91
N LYS A 135 -2.03 23.69 -11.42
CA LYS A 135 -1.16 24.54 -12.23
C LYS A 135 0.30 24.36 -11.85
N ARG A 136 1.18 24.76 -12.77
CA ARG A 136 2.61 24.86 -12.49
C ARG A 136 2.89 26.12 -11.69
N LYS A 137 3.78 26.08 -10.71
CA LYS A 137 4.36 27.27 -10.06
C LYS A 137 5.86 27.06 -9.83
N GLY A 138 6.67 27.90 -10.45
CA GLY A 138 8.11 27.77 -10.40
C GLY A 138 8.61 26.38 -10.83
N GLN A 139 9.31 25.71 -9.95
CA GLN A 139 9.80 24.33 -10.18
C GLN A 139 8.73 23.25 -9.99
N THR A 140 7.58 23.57 -9.41
CA THR A 140 6.52 22.59 -9.16
C THR A 140 5.68 22.40 -10.42
N PRO A 141 5.77 21.27 -11.14
CA PRO A 141 4.94 21.03 -12.31
C PRO A 141 3.49 20.76 -11.92
N ALA A 142 2.56 21.05 -12.83
CA ALA A 142 1.16 20.65 -12.68
C ALA A 142 1.03 19.13 -12.51
N GLY A 143 0.09 18.68 -11.67
CA GLY A 143 -0.09 17.28 -11.35
C GLY A 143 0.87 16.72 -10.30
N SER A 144 1.69 17.55 -9.67
CA SER A 144 2.55 17.14 -8.56
C SER A 144 1.73 16.87 -7.30
N PRO A 145 1.98 15.77 -6.58
CA PRO A 145 1.29 15.52 -5.31
C PRO A 145 1.63 16.61 -4.28
N MET A 146 0.61 17.20 -3.66
CA MET A 146 0.74 18.29 -2.70
C MET A 146 1.68 17.96 -1.53
N TRP A 147 1.59 16.73 -1.01
CA TRP A 147 2.29 16.32 0.20
C TRP A 147 3.65 15.66 -0.04
N ARG A 148 4.01 15.38 -1.29
CA ARG A 148 5.30 14.77 -1.59
C ARG A 148 6.35 15.86 -1.77
N ALA A 149 7.43 15.79 -0.97
CA ALA A 149 8.60 16.61 -1.22
C ALA A 149 9.12 16.33 -2.64
N LEU A 150 9.32 17.37 -3.44
CA LEU A 150 10.02 17.26 -4.71
C LEU A 150 11.49 16.97 -4.39
N GLN A 151 12.06 15.97 -5.02
CA GLN A 151 13.43 15.61 -4.84
C GLN A 151 14.32 16.77 -5.30
N GLY A 152 15.02 17.43 -4.37
CA GLY A 152 15.87 18.58 -4.64
C GLY A 152 15.17 19.96 -4.66
N ALA A 153 13.86 20.04 -4.39
CA ALA A 153 13.16 21.30 -4.25
C ALA A 153 13.25 21.80 -2.82
N VAL A 154 13.73 23.00 -2.69
CA VAL A 154 13.65 23.80 -1.48
C VAL A 154 12.19 24.22 -1.33
N ASP A 155 11.64 24.01 -0.17
CA ASP A 155 10.42 24.57 0.41
C ASP A 155 9.21 24.78 -0.51
N ARG A 156 8.21 23.92 -0.38
CA ARG A 156 6.85 24.11 -0.95
C ARG A 156 6.00 25.13 -0.18
N PHE A 157 6.60 25.88 0.71
CA PHE A 157 5.91 26.93 1.44
C PHE A 157 5.59 28.15 0.55
N ASP A 158 6.17 28.19 -0.66
CA ASP A 158 5.97 29.27 -1.62
C ASP A 158 4.67 29.17 -2.43
N ASP A 159 3.89 28.09 -2.28
CA ASP A 159 2.68 27.91 -3.09
C ASP A 159 1.61 29.00 -2.83
N SER A 160 1.55 29.52 -1.61
CA SER A 160 0.66 30.61 -1.21
C SER A 160 1.32 32.00 -1.25
N ASP A 161 2.63 32.09 -1.44
CA ASP A 161 3.37 33.33 -1.46
C ASP A 161 3.30 34.00 -2.85
N GLU A 162 3.51 35.30 -2.91
CA GLU A 162 3.64 36.07 -4.14
C GLU A 162 4.94 35.78 -4.90
N LEU A 163 5.90 35.10 -4.28
CA LEU A 163 7.17 34.73 -4.89
C LEU A 163 7.04 33.47 -5.74
N VAL A 164 7.54 33.54 -6.97
CA VAL A 164 7.71 32.39 -7.86
C VAL A 164 9.21 32.12 -8.00
N THR A 165 9.64 30.93 -7.61
CA THR A 165 11.05 30.54 -7.59
C THR A 165 11.40 29.60 -8.74
N ASN A 166 12.48 29.94 -9.47
CA ASN A 166 13.07 29.09 -10.53
C ASN A 166 12.06 28.55 -11.57
N GLU A 167 11.22 29.43 -12.12
CA GLU A 167 10.38 29.09 -13.27
C GLU A 167 11.26 28.91 -14.51
N SER A 168 11.17 27.75 -15.18
CA SER A 168 11.94 27.48 -16.38
C SER A 168 11.42 28.26 -17.57
N LEU A 169 12.27 29.05 -18.19
CA LEU A 169 12.03 29.77 -19.43
C LEU A 169 12.51 28.99 -20.67
N GLY A 170 13.12 27.82 -20.45
CA GLY A 170 13.73 27.02 -21.51
C GLY A 170 15.22 27.26 -21.69
N SER A 171 15.82 26.57 -22.65
CA SER A 171 17.25 26.63 -22.89
C SER A 171 17.62 27.85 -23.76
N ALA A 172 18.65 28.57 -23.33
CA ALA A 172 19.22 29.67 -24.12
C ALA A 172 19.88 29.11 -25.39
N SER A 173 19.54 29.66 -26.53
CA SER A 173 20.20 29.37 -27.81
C SER A 173 21.12 30.53 -28.16
N SER A 174 22.43 30.30 -28.18
CA SER A 174 23.45 31.36 -28.39
C SER A 174 23.31 32.54 -27.41
N GLY A 175 22.87 32.27 -26.18
CA GLY A 175 22.63 33.28 -25.16
C GLY A 175 21.30 34.05 -25.30
N ALA A 176 20.49 33.74 -26.30
CA ALA A 176 19.17 34.36 -26.47
C ALA A 176 18.08 33.46 -25.86
N VAL A 177 17.17 34.06 -25.12
CA VAL A 177 15.90 33.43 -24.69
C VAL A 177 14.80 34.14 -25.44
N SER A 178 14.16 33.46 -26.37
CA SER A 178 13.11 34.04 -27.17
C SER A 178 11.77 33.92 -26.48
N SER A 179 11.16 35.08 -26.12
CA SER A 179 9.73 35.26 -25.90
C SER A 179 9.04 34.17 -25.03
N SER A 180 9.59 33.84 -23.89
CA SER A 180 8.84 33.11 -22.85
C SER A 180 8.00 34.10 -22.06
N ALA A 181 6.71 33.82 -21.90
CA ALA A 181 5.85 34.56 -20.97
C ALA A 181 5.89 33.85 -19.61
N LEU A 182 5.97 34.61 -18.55
CA LEU A 182 5.87 34.13 -17.16
C LEU A 182 4.41 33.71 -16.88
N ASP A 183 4.29 32.67 -16.03
CA ASP A 183 2.98 32.04 -15.76
C ASP A 183 2.11 32.88 -14.80
N TYR A 184 2.71 33.66 -13.89
CA TYR A 184 2.01 34.44 -12.86
C TYR A 184 2.15 35.93 -13.14
N LEU A 185 1.02 36.58 -13.38
CA LEU A 185 0.92 37.98 -13.82
C LEU A 185 -0.08 38.77 -12.97
N PRO A 186 0.09 40.10 -12.85
CA PRO A 186 1.19 40.93 -13.33
C PRO A 186 2.45 40.79 -12.46
N VAL A 187 3.63 40.97 -13.06
CA VAL A 187 4.91 40.91 -12.37
C VAL A 187 5.19 42.22 -11.64
N ARG A 188 5.67 42.13 -10.40
CA ARG A 188 6.07 43.33 -9.64
C ARG A 188 7.41 43.83 -10.15
N ALA A 189 7.44 45.12 -10.55
CA ALA A 189 8.64 45.76 -11.10
C ALA A 189 9.83 45.70 -10.11
N GLY A 190 11.03 45.43 -10.63
CA GLY A 190 12.25 45.34 -9.86
C GLY A 190 12.49 44.03 -9.11
N THR A 191 11.61 43.05 -9.25
CA THR A 191 11.72 41.78 -8.51
C THR A 191 12.24 40.59 -9.34
N CYS A 192 12.24 40.71 -10.67
CA CYS A 192 12.57 39.63 -11.55
C CYS A 192 14.09 39.43 -11.63
N VAL A 193 14.53 38.20 -11.31
CA VAL A 193 15.91 37.75 -11.46
C VAL A 193 15.94 36.55 -12.39
N LEU A 194 16.78 36.57 -13.41
CA LEU A 194 16.99 35.48 -14.32
C LEU A 194 18.39 34.88 -14.07
N SER A 195 18.48 33.55 -13.99
CA SER A 195 19.72 32.85 -13.76
C SER A 195 19.78 31.49 -14.45
N ASP A 196 20.97 31.08 -14.89
CA ASP A 196 21.29 29.71 -15.35
C ASP A 196 22.15 28.95 -14.35
N GLY A 197 22.30 29.47 -13.12
CA GLY A 197 23.15 28.90 -12.09
C GLY A 197 24.59 29.44 -12.08
N THR A 198 25.07 30.02 -13.20
CA THR A 198 26.40 30.65 -13.34
C THR A 198 26.32 32.13 -13.59
N THR A 199 25.39 32.52 -14.43
CA THR A 199 25.13 33.92 -14.85
C THR A 199 23.81 34.38 -14.26
N SER A 200 23.73 35.60 -13.75
CA SER A 200 22.49 36.19 -13.28
C SER A 200 22.31 37.62 -13.72
N ILE A 201 21.08 37.99 -14.06
CA ILE A 201 20.66 39.35 -14.39
C ILE A 201 19.45 39.72 -13.55
N GLN A 202 19.34 40.97 -13.18
CA GLN A 202 18.28 41.49 -12.31
C GLN A 202 17.51 42.61 -13.02
N ASP A 203 16.20 42.66 -12.83
CA ASP A 203 15.32 43.71 -13.30
C ASP A 203 15.66 45.05 -12.66
N ASN A 204 15.68 46.13 -13.50
CA ASN A 204 15.96 47.51 -13.09
C ASN A 204 14.72 48.29 -12.66
N GLY A 205 13.52 47.69 -12.69
CA GLY A 205 12.26 48.32 -12.35
C GLY A 205 11.64 49.17 -13.49
N ASN A 206 12.34 49.37 -14.61
CA ASN A 206 11.91 50.17 -15.75
C ASN A 206 11.72 49.35 -17.04
N GLY A 207 11.55 48.01 -16.90
CA GLY A 207 11.35 47.13 -18.04
C GLY A 207 12.63 46.64 -18.71
N GLY A 208 13.81 46.90 -18.13
CA GLY A 208 15.12 46.42 -18.58
C GLY A 208 15.83 45.63 -17.50
N PHE A 209 16.89 44.93 -17.87
CA PHE A 209 17.75 44.15 -16.92
C PHE A 209 19.12 44.77 -16.77
N VAL A 210 19.69 44.61 -15.58
CA VAL A 210 21.04 44.99 -15.25
C VAL A 210 21.87 43.74 -14.96
N THR A 211 23.09 43.68 -15.37
CA THR A 211 24.02 42.57 -15.08
C THR A 211 24.31 42.47 -13.61
N SER A 212 24.06 41.31 -13.01
CA SER A 212 24.45 41.04 -11.63
C SER A 212 25.77 40.25 -11.58
N THR A 213 25.90 39.18 -12.37
CA THR A 213 27.09 38.35 -12.41
C THR A 213 27.29 37.71 -13.78
N GLY A 214 28.49 37.89 -14.36
CA GLY A 214 28.95 37.13 -15.51
C GLY A 214 28.28 37.41 -16.87
N ALA A 215 27.32 38.32 -16.97
CA ALA A 215 26.59 38.60 -18.18
C ALA A 215 27.08 39.83 -18.94
N ALA A 216 27.20 39.74 -20.26
CA ALA A 216 27.41 40.86 -21.15
C ALA A 216 26.09 41.17 -21.87
N LEU A 217 25.24 41.98 -21.27
CA LEU A 217 23.94 42.34 -21.80
C LEU A 217 24.05 43.35 -22.95
N SER A 218 23.57 42.98 -24.14
CA SER A 218 23.35 43.93 -25.23
C SER A 218 21.93 44.50 -25.22
N SER A 219 20.89 43.72 -24.96
CA SER A 219 19.53 44.16 -24.62
C SER A 219 18.73 43.01 -23.99
N ALA A 220 18.05 43.31 -22.89
CA ALA A 220 17.09 42.42 -22.25
C ALA A 220 15.91 43.25 -21.76
N THR A 221 14.70 42.83 -22.07
CA THR A 221 13.48 43.57 -21.70
C THR A 221 12.45 42.63 -21.08
N ILE A 222 11.66 43.19 -20.15
CA ILE A 222 10.52 42.53 -19.54
C ILE A 222 9.28 43.40 -19.65
N ASN A 223 8.14 42.80 -19.95
CA ASN A 223 6.85 43.47 -19.86
C ASN A 223 6.12 42.93 -18.62
N TYR A 224 5.90 43.78 -17.63
CA TYR A 224 5.32 43.37 -16.35
C TYR A 224 3.87 42.92 -16.43
N VAL A 225 3.11 43.44 -17.43
CA VAL A 225 1.70 43.08 -17.59
C VAL A 225 1.52 41.75 -18.32
N THR A 226 2.31 41.51 -19.36
CA THR A 226 2.20 40.31 -20.20
C THR A 226 3.18 39.21 -19.81
N GLY A 227 4.15 39.50 -18.94
CA GLY A 227 5.19 38.57 -18.54
C GLY A 227 6.19 38.23 -19.65
N ALA A 228 6.09 38.88 -20.82
CA ALA A 228 6.98 38.58 -21.94
C ALA A 228 8.42 39.04 -21.63
N ILE A 229 9.35 38.12 -21.72
CA ILE A 229 10.77 38.34 -21.54
C ILE A 229 11.47 38.16 -22.90
N SER A 230 12.29 39.09 -23.28
CA SER A 230 13.12 39.01 -24.47
C SER A 230 14.57 39.31 -24.08
N ILE A 231 15.46 38.34 -24.34
CA ILE A 231 16.90 38.46 -24.08
C ILE A 231 17.61 38.29 -25.41
N SER A 232 18.48 39.26 -25.77
CA SER A 232 19.24 39.19 -26.99
C SER A 232 20.38 38.18 -26.93
N THR A 233 20.92 37.85 -28.11
CA THR A 233 22.12 37.03 -28.25
C THR A 233 23.31 37.61 -27.50
N ASN A 234 24.22 36.76 -27.00
CA ASN A 234 25.42 37.14 -26.24
C ASN A 234 25.17 37.59 -24.79
N SER A 235 24.09 37.16 -24.16
CA SER A 235 23.83 37.46 -22.72
C SER A 235 24.75 36.73 -21.74
N GLY A 236 25.53 35.75 -22.21
CA GLY A 236 26.34 34.89 -21.34
C GLY A 236 25.62 33.69 -20.79
N PHE A 237 24.32 33.54 -21.02
CA PHE A 237 23.56 32.35 -20.62
C PHE A 237 23.95 31.13 -21.45
N SER A 238 24.22 30.03 -20.73
CA SER A 238 24.56 28.74 -21.34
C SER A 238 23.74 27.64 -20.68
N GLY A 239 22.63 27.23 -21.29
CA GLY A 239 21.78 26.17 -20.73
C GLY A 239 20.37 26.65 -20.44
N GLU A 240 19.72 26.00 -19.46
CA GLU A 240 18.35 26.32 -19.06
C GLU A 240 18.34 27.58 -18.19
N VAL A 241 17.47 28.53 -18.53
CA VAL A 241 17.34 29.80 -17.79
C VAL A 241 16.12 29.74 -16.91
N PHE A 242 16.30 30.12 -15.66
CA PHE A 242 15.25 30.15 -14.63
C PHE A 242 14.92 31.59 -14.24
N ALA A 243 13.65 31.87 -14.06
CA ALA A 243 13.14 33.13 -13.55
C ALA A 243 12.69 32.99 -12.09
N THR A 244 13.10 33.92 -11.25
CA THR A 244 12.58 34.13 -9.91
C THR A 244 12.02 35.53 -9.81
N TYR A 245 10.74 35.68 -9.47
CA TYR A 245 10.06 36.96 -9.45
C TYR A 245 8.89 36.97 -8.46
N ALA A 246 8.46 38.15 -8.04
CA ALA A 246 7.23 38.33 -7.31
C ALA A 246 6.12 38.89 -8.25
N TYR A 247 4.93 38.36 -8.11
CA TYR A 247 3.75 38.85 -8.82
C TYR A 247 2.83 39.61 -7.87
N ASP A 248 1.93 40.42 -8.41
CA ASP A 248 0.94 41.12 -7.63
C ASP A 248 -0.31 40.26 -7.49
N SER A 249 -0.56 39.75 -6.30
CA SER A 249 -1.68 38.86 -6.01
C SER A 249 -3.04 39.56 -6.08
N GLU A 250 -3.11 40.86 -5.79
CA GLU A 250 -4.38 41.62 -5.88
C GLU A 250 -4.84 41.82 -7.33
N GLY A 251 -3.88 41.95 -8.25
CA GLY A 251 -4.15 42.10 -9.68
C GLY A 251 -4.17 40.78 -10.45
N SER A 252 -3.83 39.69 -9.83
CA SER A 252 -3.65 38.37 -10.47
C SER A 252 -4.90 37.52 -10.41
N THR A 253 -5.24 36.87 -11.54
CA THR A 253 -6.20 35.76 -11.58
C THR A 253 -5.52 34.39 -11.52
N ALA A 254 -4.19 34.37 -11.50
CA ALA A 254 -3.38 33.16 -11.45
C ALA A 254 -3.12 32.77 -9.99
N ILE A 255 -4.08 32.07 -9.40
CA ILE A 255 -3.95 31.47 -8.07
C ILE A 255 -3.56 30.01 -8.23
N MET A 256 -2.73 29.49 -7.30
CA MET A 256 -2.38 28.08 -7.28
C MET A 256 -3.60 27.23 -6.96
N ASP A 257 -3.92 26.30 -7.84
CA ASP A 257 -5.06 25.41 -7.70
C ASP A 257 -4.60 24.05 -7.20
N TYR A 258 -5.36 23.47 -6.28
CA TYR A 258 -5.20 22.08 -5.86
C TYR A 258 -6.42 21.27 -6.28
N GLU A 259 -6.16 20.15 -6.90
CA GLU A 259 -7.19 19.25 -7.40
C GLU A 259 -7.16 17.93 -6.64
N LEU A 260 -8.34 17.40 -6.35
CA LEU A 260 -8.48 16.05 -5.83
C LEU A 260 -8.49 15.05 -7.00
N LYS A 261 -7.39 14.37 -7.20
CA LYS A 261 -7.24 13.36 -8.25
C LYS A 261 -7.60 11.97 -7.72
N LEU A 262 -8.73 11.46 -8.17
CA LEU A 262 -9.12 10.07 -7.96
C LEU A 262 -8.53 9.22 -9.08
N SER A 263 -7.60 8.34 -8.73
CA SER A 263 -6.96 7.43 -9.66
C SER A 263 -7.43 6.01 -9.43
N SER A 264 -7.66 5.25 -10.50
CA SER A 264 -8.01 3.85 -10.42
C SER A 264 -7.08 2.98 -11.26
N THR A 265 -6.69 1.85 -10.73
CA THR A 265 -5.89 0.87 -11.47
C THR A 265 -6.64 -0.45 -11.54
N PRO A 266 -6.90 -1.00 -12.75
CA PRO A 266 -7.50 -2.31 -12.88
C PRO A 266 -6.54 -3.39 -12.38
N VAL A 267 -7.07 -4.35 -11.64
CA VAL A 267 -6.33 -5.50 -11.13
C VAL A 267 -7.10 -6.78 -11.38
N THR A 268 -6.37 -7.84 -11.70
CA THR A 268 -6.93 -9.17 -11.93
C THR A 268 -6.45 -10.11 -10.84
N ALA A 269 -7.36 -10.83 -10.22
CA ALA A 269 -7.04 -11.80 -9.20
C ALA A 269 -6.26 -12.98 -9.79
N LYS A 270 -5.11 -13.29 -9.19
CA LYS A 270 -4.31 -14.48 -9.49
C LYS A 270 -4.69 -15.59 -8.53
N VAL A 271 -4.72 -16.83 -9.03
CA VAL A 271 -5.12 -18.01 -8.26
C VAL A 271 -3.87 -18.78 -7.86
N LEU A 272 -3.72 -19.03 -6.56
CA LEU A 272 -2.79 -20.03 -6.03
C LEU A 272 -3.57 -21.32 -5.78
N LYS A 273 -2.99 -22.46 -6.18
CA LYS A 273 -3.63 -23.79 -6.10
C LYS A 273 -2.71 -24.79 -5.47
N LEU A 274 -3.24 -25.59 -4.56
CA LEU A 274 -2.58 -26.76 -4.00
C LEU A 274 -3.53 -27.96 -4.07
N ARG A 275 -2.98 -29.17 -4.08
CA ARG A 275 -3.74 -30.42 -4.13
C ARG A 275 -3.25 -31.34 -3.01
N ALA A 276 -4.19 -31.90 -2.27
CA ALA A 276 -3.96 -33.00 -1.34
C ALA A 276 -4.29 -34.33 -2.00
N LEU A 277 -3.53 -35.35 -1.70
CA LEU A 277 -3.77 -36.73 -2.05
C LEU A 277 -3.56 -37.59 -0.80
N TRP A 278 -4.48 -38.54 -0.55
CA TRP A 278 -4.33 -39.53 0.49
C TRP A 278 -4.99 -40.86 0.08
N SER A 279 -4.49 -41.98 0.53
CA SER A 279 -5.09 -43.26 0.27
C SER A 279 -6.16 -43.60 1.30
N GLU A 280 -7.19 -44.34 0.87
CA GLU A 280 -8.26 -44.80 1.73
C GLU A 280 -7.73 -45.65 2.91
N GLU A 281 -6.71 -46.47 2.68
CA GLU A 281 -6.06 -47.27 3.73
C GLU A 281 -5.41 -46.41 4.82
N ALA A 282 -4.77 -45.29 4.41
CA ALA A 282 -4.17 -44.37 5.36
C ALA A 282 -5.23 -43.67 6.22
N ASP A 283 -6.37 -43.29 5.64
CA ASP A 283 -7.46 -42.67 6.40
C ASP A 283 -8.09 -43.66 7.39
N GLN A 284 -8.38 -44.89 6.96
CA GLN A 284 -8.89 -45.94 7.83
C GLN A 284 -7.95 -46.27 8.99
N ASN A 285 -6.65 -46.41 8.73
CA ASN A 285 -5.66 -46.66 9.77
C ASN A 285 -5.53 -45.50 10.77
N LEU A 286 -5.51 -44.26 10.30
CA LEU A 286 -5.49 -43.08 11.18
C LEU A 286 -6.77 -42.96 12.01
N GLN A 287 -7.92 -43.27 11.44
CA GLN A 287 -9.17 -43.27 12.15
C GLN A 287 -9.26 -44.38 13.18
N ALA A 288 -8.80 -45.59 12.85
CA ALA A 288 -8.83 -46.72 13.77
C ALA A 288 -7.83 -46.59 14.94
N MET A 289 -6.63 -46.06 14.68
CA MET A 289 -5.58 -45.95 15.70
C MET A 289 -5.66 -44.69 16.56
N TYR A 290 -6.05 -43.57 15.95
CA TYR A 290 -5.95 -42.24 16.58
C TYR A 290 -7.29 -41.47 16.58
N ASN A 291 -8.34 -42.00 15.99
CA ASN A 291 -9.64 -41.33 15.81
C ASN A 291 -9.52 -39.93 15.10
N ILE A 292 -8.58 -39.84 14.16
CA ILE A 292 -8.30 -38.62 13.41
C ILE A 292 -8.50 -38.89 11.92
N LYS A 293 -9.19 -37.98 11.21
CA LYS A 293 -9.35 -38.05 9.75
C LYS A 293 -8.16 -37.40 9.04
N ALA A 294 -7.56 -38.09 8.09
CA ALA A 294 -6.44 -37.59 7.27
C ALA A 294 -6.82 -36.29 6.55
N GLU A 295 -8.05 -36.18 6.08
CA GLU A 295 -8.60 -35.00 5.43
C GLU A 295 -8.46 -33.75 6.29
N SER A 296 -8.84 -33.81 7.58
CA SER A 296 -8.80 -32.63 8.46
C SER A 296 -7.39 -32.09 8.73
N ILE A 297 -6.42 -33.01 8.88
CA ILE A 297 -5.01 -32.64 9.06
C ILE A 297 -4.47 -31.95 7.81
N LEU A 298 -4.71 -32.59 6.63
CA LEU A 298 -4.24 -32.07 5.35
C LEU A 298 -4.87 -30.72 5.01
N LEU A 299 -6.17 -30.54 5.31
CA LEU A 299 -6.83 -29.27 5.09
C LEU A 299 -6.17 -28.15 5.88
N ASN A 300 -5.97 -28.35 7.18
CA ASN A 300 -5.35 -27.33 8.04
C ASN A 300 -3.92 -27.01 7.57
N ALA A 301 -3.14 -28.04 7.25
CA ALA A 301 -1.78 -27.86 6.76
C ALA A 301 -1.71 -27.09 5.44
N LEU A 302 -2.56 -27.46 4.47
CA LEU A 302 -2.56 -26.81 3.15
C LEU A 302 -3.16 -25.39 3.19
N THR A 303 -4.15 -25.15 4.05
CA THR A 303 -4.70 -23.83 4.29
C THR A 303 -3.65 -22.86 4.83
N ASN A 304 -2.89 -23.32 5.85
CA ASN A 304 -1.78 -22.55 6.40
C ASN A 304 -0.67 -22.33 5.36
N ALA A 305 -0.37 -23.33 4.53
CA ALA A 305 0.61 -23.20 3.46
C ALA A 305 0.20 -22.17 2.40
N LEU A 306 -1.08 -22.12 2.01
CA LEU A 306 -1.61 -21.11 1.07
C LEU A 306 -1.56 -19.70 1.65
N GLN A 307 -1.98 -19.53 2.90
CA GLN A 307 -1.86 -18.23 3.58
C GLN A 307 -0.42 -17.76 3.64
N TYR A 308 0.47 -18.64 4.03
CA TYR A 308 1.88 -18.33 4.13
C TYR A 308 2.50 -17.93 2.78
N GLN A 309 2.17 -18.64 1.70
CA GLN A 309 2.60 -18.27 0.35
C GLN A 309 2.07 -16.90 -0.08
N LYS A 310 0.82 -16.58 0.25
CA LYS A 310 0.23 -15.26 0.01
C LYS A 310 1.01 -14.17 0.75
N HIS A 311 1.25 -14.36 2.05
CA HIS A 311 2.01 -13.41 2.88
C HIS A 311 3.42 -13.16 2.34
N ARG A 312 4.12 -14.22 1.96
CA ARG A 312 5.47 -14.09 1.37
C ARG A 312 5.48 -13.29 0.08
N GLN A 313 4.49 -13.47 -0.78
CA GLN A 313 4.40 -12.69 -2.00
C GLN A 313 4.18 -11.20 -1.72
N VAL A 314 3.36 -10.85 -0.72
CA VAL A 314 3.15 -9.45 -0.30
C VAL A 314 4.45 -8.87 0.28
N ILE A 315 5.13 -9.59 1.18
CA ILE A 315 6.40 -9.14 1.77
C ILE A 315 7.48 -8.94 0.71
N TYR A 316 7.58 -9.86 -0.24
CA TYR A 316 8.53 -9.73 -1.35
C TYR A 316 8.29 -8.46 -2.16
N ASP A 317 7.02 -8.14 -2.46
CA ASP A 317 6.67 -6.91 -3.16
C ASP A 317 6.97 -5.66 -2.32
N LEU A 318 6.66 -5.69 -1.03
CA LEU A 318 6.98 -4.58 -0.10
C LEU A 318 8.49 -4.34 -0.05
N ARG A 319 9.29 -5.42 0.08
CA ARG A 319 10.75 -5.33 0.08
C ARG A 319 11.31 -4.77 -1.23
N ALA A 320 10.74 -5.17 -2.36
CA ALA A 320 11.20 -4.73 -3.68
C ALA A 320 10.82 -3.28 -4.00
N ARG A 321 9.81 -2.73 -3.31
CA ARG A 321 9.22 -1.40 -3.59
C ARG A 321 9.34 -0.43 -2.42
N ALA A 322 10.22 -0.67 -1.47
CA ALA A 322 10.48 0.22 -0.36
C ALA A 322 11.45 1.33 -0.81
N ASP A 323 10.89 2.48 -1.26
CA ASP A 323 11.64 3.56 -1.90
C ASP A 323 11.73 4.84 -1.04
N ALA A 324 11.21 4.84 0.20
CA ALA A 324 11.30 6.02 1.07
C ALA A 324 12.74 6.33 1.49
N GLY A 325 13.56 5.29 1.64
CA GLY A 325 14.96 5.41 2.02
C GLY A 325 15.57 4.08 2.40
N PHE A 326 16.84 4.13 2.76
CA PHE A 326 17.60 2.96 3.22
C PHE A 326 18.40 3.32 4.48
N VAL A 327 18.23 2.52 5.53
CA VAL A 327 18.93 2.70 6.82
C VAL A 327 19.81 1.50 7.09
N THR A 328 21.03 1.73 7.56
CA THR A 328 21.90 0.65 8.02
C THR A 328 22.17 0.83 9.51
N TRP A 329 21.93 -0.23 10.28
CA TRP A 329 22.33 -0.32 11.67
C TRP A 329 23.50 -1.27 11.81
N ASP A 330 24.59 -0.83 12.46
CA ASP A 330 25.73 -1.68 12.76
C ASP A 330 25.52 -2.39 14.10
N ALA A 331 25.52 -3.72 14.08
CA ALA A 331 25.35 -4.52 15.28
C ALA A 331 26.63 -4.60 16.15
N THR A 332 27.79 -4.14 15.63
CA THR A 332 29.04 -4.10 16.39
C THR A 332 29.10 -2.86 17.27
N PRO A 333 29.26 -3.00 18.59
CA PRO A 333 29.39 -1.84 19.45
C PRO A 333 30.68 -1.07 19.14
N PRO A 334 30.65 0.27 19.13
CA PRO A 334 31.87 1.10 19.05
C PRO A 334 32.85 0.80 20.18
N ALA A 335 34.13 1.12 19.98
CA ALA A 335 35.14 0.93 21.00
C ALA A 335 34.73 1.60 22.33
N ASN A 336 34.87 0.88 23.43
CA ASN A 336 34.52 1.31 24.79
C ASN A 336 32.99 1.42 25.09
N VAL A 337 32.12 0.92 24.23
CA VAL A 337 30.67 0.85 24.51
C VAL A 337 30.26 -0.57 24.78
N ASN A 338 29.53 -0.79 25.89
CA ASN A 338 28.99 -2.11 26.20
C ASN A 338 27.87 -2.46 25.19
N TYR A 339 27.83 -3.71 24.74
CA TYR A 339 26.80 -4.21 23.83
C TYR A 339 25.36 -3.95 24.32
N GLN A 340 25.11 -4.03 25.63
CA GLN A 340 23.80 -3.72 26.19
C GLN A 340 23.41 -2.24 25.98
N ALA A 341 24.35 -1.32 26.11
CA ALA A 341 24.10 0.10 25.82
C ALA A 341 23.94 0.33 24.30
N HIS A 342 24.73 -0.37 23.48
CA HIS A 342 24.67 -0.24 22.03
C HIS A 342 23.32 -0.72 21.45
N LYS A 343 22.68 -1.72 22.06
CA LYS A 343 21.34 -2.17 21.61
C LYS A 343 20.28 -1.07 21.53
N PHE A 344 20.37 -0.05 22.38
CA PHE A 344 19.41 1.07 22.34
C PHE A 344 19.47 1.85 21.04
N SER A 345 20.61 1.88 20.37
CA SER A 345 20.76 2.55 19.07
C SER A 345 19.90 1.94 17.93
N VAL A 346 19.37 0.72 18.12
CA VAL A 346 18.37 0.15 17.22
C VAL A 346 17.12 1.01 17.15
N VAL A 347 16.69 1.59 18.26
CA VAL A 347 15.51 2.47 18.31
C VAL A 347 15.74 3.69 17.43
N ASP A 348 16.93 4.28 17.50
CA ASP A 348 17.29 5.43 16.67
C ASP A 348 17.29 5.09 15.18
N ALA A 349 17.77 3.88 14.81
CA ALA A 349 17.74 3.42 13.43
C ALA A 349 16.30 3.20 12.93
N LEU A 350 15.40 2.65 13.77
CA LEU A 350 13.99 2.48 13.45
C LEU A 350 13.24 3.82 13.36
N GLU A 351 13.57 4.79 14.23
CA GLU A 351 13.01 6.13 14.14
C GLU A 351 13.54 6.87 12.90
N THR A 352 14.81 6.74 12.56
CA THR A 352 15.38 7.29 11.32
C THR A 352 14.66 6.74 10.09
N ALA A 353 14.38 5.42 10.04
CA ALA A 353 13.62 4.83 8.95
C ALA A 353 12.18 5.36 8.89
N SER A 354 11.55 5.61 10.05
CA SER A 354 10.23 6.23 10.14
C SER A 354 10.25 7.68 9.65
N ASN A 355 11.30 8.44 9.99
CA ASN A 355 11.50 9.82 9.55
C ASN A 355 11.74 9.92 8.04
N PHE A 356 12.40 8.94 7.42
CA PHE A 356 12.49 8.89 5.96
C PHE A 356 11.12 8.75 5.30
N ILE A 357 10.21 7.96 5.87
CA ILE A 357 8.82 7.88 5.39
C ILE A 357 8.13 9.23 5.55
N PHE A 358 8.28 9.86 6.73
CA PHE A 358 7.69 11.17 6.97
C PHE A 358 8.25 12.24 6.03
N GLY A 359 9.56 12.31 5.83
CA GLY A 359 10.19 13.24 4.89
C GLY A 359 9.80 12.99 3.43
N ALA A 360 9.55 11.73 3.04
CA ALA A 360 9.14 11.39 1.68
C ALA A 360 7.64 11.63 1.40
N THR A 361 6.80 11.61 2.43
CA THR A 361 5.34 11.73 2.32
C THR A 361 4.79 13.03 2.86
N ASN A 362 5.49 13.69 3.79
CA ASN A 362 5.07 14.86 4.58
C ASN A 362 3.72 14.69 5.32
N MET A 363 3.23 13.45 5.44
CA MET A 363 1.91 13.16 6.02
C MET A 363 1.97 12.18 7.17
N VAL A 364 2.74 11.12 7.00
CA VAL A 364 2.67 9.94 7.87
C VAL A 364 4.06 9.41 8.20
N ALA A 365 4.22 8.95 9.43
CA ALA A 365 5.40 8.23 9.89
C ALA A 365 5.14 6.72 9.90
N GLY A 366 6.18 5.89 9.91
CA GLY A 366 6.05 4.45 10.00
C GLY A 366 5.38 4.00 11.30
N ASN A 367 4.38 3.13 11.21
CA ASN A 367 3.63 2.62 12.36
C ASN A 367 3.80 1.11 12.60
N TRP A 368 4.52 0.41 11.72
CA TRP A 368 4.86 -0.99 11.91
C TRP A 368 6.27 -1.29 11.40
N VAL A 369 6.87 -2.35 11.94
CA VAL A 369 8.18 -2.87 11.57
C VAL A 369 8.07 -4.37 11.35
N LEU A 370 8.54 -4.84 10.21
CA LEU A 370 8.71 -6.26 9.92
C LEU A 370 10.20 -6.58 9.90
N SER A 371 10.61 -7.59 10.64
CA SER A 371 12.02 -7.93 10.76
C SER A 371 12.28 -9.43 10.70
N GLY A 372 13.51 -9.81 10.34
CA GLY A 372 14.03 -11.15 10.56
C GLY A 372 14.22 -11.46 12.04
N LEU A 373 14.51 -12.72 12.36
CA LEU A 373 14.59 -13.21 13.74
C LEU A 373 15.69 -12.54 14.58
N GLN A 374 16.79 -12.10 13.96
CA GLN A 374 17.88 -11.45 14.70
C GLN A 374 17.47 -10.10 15.29
N LEU A 375 16.91 -9.21 14.47
CA LEU A 375 16.41 -7.93 14.98
C LEU A 375 15.30 -8.13 16.00
N ALA A 376 14.40 -9.08 15.76
CA ALA A 376 13.34 -9.43 16.71
C ALA A 376 13.92 -9.84 18.08
N THR A 377 15.04 -10.57 18.11
CA THR A 377 15.71 -10.96 19.35
C THR A 377 16.30 -9.75 20.08
N VAL A 378 16.92 -8.80 19.35
CA VAL A 378 17.44 -7.56 19.95
C VAL A 378 16.31 -6.72 20.54
N VAL A 379 15.26 -6.50 19.77
CA VAL A 379 14.13 -5.63 20.16
C VAL A 379 13.42 -6.17 21.41
N VAL A 380 13.19 -7.48 21.50
CA VAL A 380 12.53 -8.10 22.67
C VAL A 380 13.34 -7.94 23.96
N THR A 381 14.65 -7.76 23.86
CA THR A 381 15.50 -7.53 25.05
C THR A 381 15.57 -6.07 25.48
N LEU A 382 14.91 -5.15 24.76
CA LEU A 382 14.85 -3.73 25.13
C LEU A 382 13.83 -3.48 26.24
N PRO A 383 14.12 -2.64 27.23
CA PRO A 383 13.19 -2.35 28.33
C PRO A 383 11.93 -1.58 27.87
N GLN A 384 12.00 -0.91 26.72
CA GLN A 384 10.87 -0.16 26.14
C GLN A 384 9.91 -1.06 25.35
N PHE A 385 10.26 -2.33 25.15
CA PHE A 385 9.44 -3.27 24.40
C PHE A 385 8.35 -3.86 25.28
N VAL A 386 7.10 -3.77 24.81
CA VAL A 386 5.94 -4.37 25.46
C VAL A 386 5.55 -5.61 24.69
N ALA A 387 5.88 -6.79 25.24
CA ALA A 387 5.50 -8.06 24.64
C ALA A 387 3.98 -8.28 24.77
N LYS A 388 3.30 -8.54 23.66
CA LYS A 388 1.85 -8.77 23.63
C LYS A 388 1.46 -10.17 23.18
N ASN A 389 2.41 -10.98 22.75
CA ASN A 389 2.16 -12.33 22.30
C ASN A 389 3.06 -13.34 23.00
N ASN A 390 2.48 -14.49 23.36
CA ASN A 390 3.24 -15.61 23.90
C ASN A 390 3.97 -16.34 22.74
N ARG A 391 5.29 -16.32 22.76
CA ARG A 391 6.15 -16.89 21.70
C ARG A 391 6.12 -18.41 21.58
N THR A 392 5.32 -19.11 22.37
CA THR A 392 5.27 -20.58 22.39
C THR A 392 4.55 -21.18 21.17
N GLN A 393 3.71 -20.40 20.48
CA GLN A 393 2.99 -20.88 19.28
C GLN A 393 3.12 -19.85 18.16
N MET A 394 4.21 -19.93 17.40
CA MET A 394 4.46 -19.06 16.26
C MET A 394 4.39 -19.84 14.96
N GLN A 395 3.53 -19.44 14.04
CA GLN A 395 3.48 -19.95 12.67
C GLN A 395 3.57 -18.77 11.68
N GLY A 396 4.62 -18.76 10.87
CA GLY A 396 4.80 -17.73 9.85
C GLY A 396 5.08 -16.35 10.44
N ILE A 397 4.46 -15.32 9.87
CA ILE A 397 4.58 -13.94 10.34
C ILE A 397 3.83 -13.79 11.66
N THR A 398 4.51 -13.32 12.67
CA THR A 398 3.91 -13.19 14.00
C THR A 398 4.08 -11.77 14.54
N TYR A 399 3.01 -11.21 15.08
CA TYR A 399 3.05 -10.01 15.88
C TYR A 399 3.68 -10.32 17.23
N ILE A 400 4.75 -9.62 17.61
CA ILE A 400 5.52 -9.90 18.83
C ILE A 400 5.11 -8.97 19.97
N GLY A 401 4.84 -7.71 19.65
CA GLY A 401 4.53 -6.67 20.62
C GLY A 401 4.76 -5.28 20.06
N ASP A 402 4.73 -4.27 20.92
CA ASP A 402 4.90 -2.88 20.55
C ASP A 402 6.23 -2.33 21.06
N LEU A 403 6.88 -1.53 20.23
CA LEU A 403 8.02 -0.71 20.59
C LEU A 403 7.63 0.76 20.40
N GLY A 404 7.31 1.44 21.51
CA GLY A 404 6.72 2.77 21.44
C GLY A 404 5.36 2.76 20.73
N ASN A 405 5.25 3.48 19.61
CA ASN A 405 4.04 3.53 18.78
C ASN A 405 4.09 2.58 17.57
N LYS A 406 5.12 1.75 17.45
CA LYS A 406 5.32 0.85 16.31
C LYS A 406 5.00 -0.59 16.68
N LYS A 407 4.19 -1.24 15.85
CA LYS A 407 3.92 -2.67 15.95
C LYS A 407 5.09 -3.46 15.38
N MET A 408 5.59 -4.43 16.15
CA MET A 408 6.72 -5.26 15.75
C MET A 408 6.27 -6.63 15.28
N PHE A 409 6.66 -7.00 14.06
CA PHE A 409 6.39 -8.30 13.46
C PHE A 409 7.71 -9.03 13.19
N ALA A 410 7.71 -10.33 13.43
CA ALA A 410 8.81 -11.22 13.06
C ALA A 410 8.36 -12.23 12.02
N ASP A 411 9.19 -12.42 11.00
CA ASP A 411 9.03 -13.48 10.01
C ASP A 411 10.29 -14.37 10.02
N PRO A 412 10.17 -15.69 10.29
CA PRO A 412 11.30 -16.61 10.30
C PRO A 412 11.99 -16.76 8.94
N HIS A 413 11.29 -16.48 7.86
CA HIS A 413 11.83 -16.59 6.49
C HIS A 413 12.21 -15.23 5.86
N TYR A 414 12.07 -14.14 6.61
CA TYR A 414 12.59 -12.86 6.17
C TYR A 414 14.12 -12.83 6.27
N PRO A 415 14.84 -12.15 5.35
CA PRO A 415 16.30 -12.05 5.46
C PRO A 415 16.74 -11.59 6.83
N VAL A 416 17.67 -12.33 7.40
CA VAL A 416 18.06 -12.20 8.81
C VAL A 416 18.63 -10.81 9.12
N ASN A 417 19.31 -10.22 8.13
CA ASN A 417 20.01 -8.95 8.24
C ASN A 417 19.20 -7.78 7.69
N GLU A 418 17.90 -7.93 7.52
CA GLU A 418 17.07 -6.86 6.95
C GLU A 418 15.81 -6.62 7.80
N PHE A 419 15.31 -5.41 7.68
CA PHE A 419 14.01 -5.04 8.21
C PHE A 419 13.30 -4.06 7.26
N ILE A 420 12.00 -3.95 7.39
CA ILE A 420 11.18 -2.95 6.70
C ILE A 420 10.38 -2.20 7.75
N VAL A 421 10.38 -0.89 7.66
CA VAL A 421 9.45 -0.01 8.36
C VAL A 421 8.41 0.45 7.36
N GLY A 422 7.17 0.45 7.75
CA GLY A 422 6.10 0.86 6.85
C GLY A 422 4.98 1.58 7.59
N HIS A 423 4.11 2.18 6.81
CA HIS A 423 2.88 2.80 7.28
C HIS A 423 1.66 2.09 6.70
N LYS A 424 0.72 1.78 7.58
CA LYS A 424 -0.63 1.37 7.20
C LYS A 424 -1.62 2.44 7.67
N GLY A 425 -2.31 3.06 6.74
CA GLY A 425 -3.41 3.98 7.01
C GLY A 425 -4.77 3.32 6.76
N ASP A 426 -5.79 3.86 7.39
CA ASP A 426 -7.18 3.42 7.21
C ASP A 426 -7.90 4.23 6.10
N GLN A 427 -7.29 5.32 5.66
CA GLN A 427 -7.83 6.20 4.63
C GLN A 427 -7.18 5.94 3.26
N PHE A 428 -7.90 6.22 2.19
CA PHE A 428 -7.39 6.08 0.81
C PHE A 428 -6.13 6.90 0.52
N LEU A 429 -6.02 8.08 1.14
CA LEU A 429 -4.89 8.98 0.98
C LEU A 429 -3.61 8.44 1.64
N THR A 430 -3.75 7.66 2.72
CA THR A 430 -2.64 7.12 3.51
C THR A 430 -2.36 5.65 3.23
N THR A 431 -2.86 5.11 2.12
CA THR A 431 -2.68 3.71 1.75
C THR A 431 -1.48 3.53 0.84
N GLY A 432 -0.44 2.82 1.30
CA GLY A 432 0.77 2.55 0.52
C GLY A 432 0.72 1.26 -0.29
N TYR A 433 0.03 0.25 0.19
CA TYR A 433 -0.11 -1.05 -0.47
C TYR A 433 -1.49 -1.64 -0.23
N VAL A 434 -2.09 -2.15 -1.30
CA VAL A 434 -3.43 -2.76 -1.28
C VAL A 434 -3.33 -4.23 -1.66
N LEU A 435 -3.87 -5.07 -0.79
CA LEU A 435 -4.16 -6.48 -1.05
C LEU A 435 -5.64 -6.62 -1.37
N ALA A 436 -5.96 -6.94 -2.61
CA ALA A 436 -7.34 -7.10 -3.07
C ALA A 436 -7.68 -8.59 -3.11
N GLU A 437 -8.53 -9.05 -2.18
CA GLU A 437 -8.90 -10.44 -2.05
C GLU A 437 -10.25 -10.72 -2.71
N TYR A 438 -10.27 -11.72 -3.60
CA TYR A 438 -11.51 -12.20 -4.25
C TYR A 438 -12.07 -13.41 -3.51
N GLN A 439 -11.26 -14.45 -3.32
CA GLN A 439 -11.64 -15.67 -2.60
C GLN A 439 -10.54 -16.05 -1.63
N LYS A 440 -10.88 -16.13 -0.35
CA LYS A 440 -9.91 -16.46 0.71
C LYS A 440 -9.49 -17.92 0.64
N LEU A 441 -10.45 -18.81 0.52
CA LEU A 441 -10.25 -20.23 0.37
C LEU A 441 -11.36 -20.81 -0.49
N TYR A 442 -10.98 -21.59 -1.49
CA TYR A 442 -11.86 -22.40 -2.28
C TYR A 442 -11.35 -23.84 -2.22
N THR A 443 -12.22 -24.79 -1.96
CA THR A 443 -11.87 -26.21 -1.98
C THR A 443 -12.81 -26.96 -2.90
N THR A 444 -12.31 -28.01 -3.57
CA THR A 444 -13.15 -28.93 -4.33
C THR A 444 -13.78 -29.97 -3.38
N PRO A 445 -14.91 -30.57 -3.76
CA PRO A 445 -15.36 -31.79 -3.10
C PRO A 445 -14.27 -32.88 -3.14
N ASP A 446 -14.37 -33.86 -2.25
CA ASP A 446 -13.53 -35.03 -2.31
C ASP A 446 -13.85 -35.86 -3.56
N ILE A 447 -12.82 -36.22 -4.29
CA ILE A 447 -12.93 -37.01 -5.52
C ILE A 447 -12.05 -38.26 -5.32
N MET A 448 -12.67 -39.42 -5.33
CA MET A 448 -11.95 -40.69 -5.35
C MET A 448 -11.47 -40.97 -6.77
N LEU A 449 -10.19 -41.21 -6.92
CA LEU A 449 -9.57 -41.65 -8.17
C LEU A 449 -9.66 -43.18 -8.31
N THR A 450 -9.34 -43.68 -9.51
CA THR A 450 -9.40 -45.12 -9.84
C THR A 450 -8.51 -46.01 -8.97
N ASP A 451 -7.49 -45.44 -8.30
CA ASP A 451 -6.49 -46.14 -7.51
C ASP A 451 -6.78 -46.11 -5.99
N PHE A 452 -8.03 -45.95 -5.57
CA PHE A 452 -8.43 -45.76 -4.17
C PHE A 452 -7.71 -44.62 -3.46
N VAL A 453 -7.33 -43.60 -4.23
CA VAL A 453 -6.71 -42.37 -3.73
C VAL A 453 -7.73 -41.25 -3.75
N HIS A 454 -7.93 -40.63 -2.61
CA HIS A 454 -8.74 -39.44 -2.48
C HIS A 454 -7.95 -38.22 -2.93
N GLN A 455 -8.62 -37.30 -3.61
CA GLN A 455 -8.06 -36.06 -4.10
C GLN A 455 -8.91 -34.88 -3.71
N ARG A 456 -8.27 -33.84 -3.17
CA ARG A 456 -8.91 -32.57 -2.90
C ARG A 456 -8.02 -31.40 -3.30
N ALA A 457 -8.57 -30.40 -3.98
CA ALA A 457 -7.83 -29.20 -4.36
C ALA A 457 -8.25 -28.01 -3.51
N PHE A 458 -7.27 -27.15 -3.21
CA PHE A 458 -7.41 -25.94 -2.44
C PHE A 458 -6.90 -24.78 -3.29
N ALA A 459 -7.61 -23.67 -3.27
CA ALA A 459 -7.21 -22.49 -4.01
C ALA A 459 -7.55 -21.22 -3.24
N THR A 460 -6.72 -20.19 -3.40
CA THR A 460 -6.99 -18.81 -2.98
C THR A 460 -6.82 -17.90 -4.18
N SER A 461 -7.57 -16.83 -4.27
CA SER A 461 -7.44 -15.86 -5.36
C SER A 461 -7.43 -14.44 -4.84
N PHE A 462 -6.41 -13.69 -5.23
CA PHE A 462 -6.18 -12.32 -4.81
C PHE A 462 -5.38 -11.53 -5.86
N ALA A 463 -5.51 -10.23 -5.81
CA ALA A 463 -4.67 -9.30 -6.54
C ALA A 463 -3.89 -8.42 -5.54
N ARG A 464 -2.82 -7.81 -6.00
CA ARG A 464 -1.95 -7.00 -5.16
C ARG A 464 -1.38 -5.83 -5.95
N LYS A 465 -1.30 -4.67 -5.30
CA LYS A 465 -0.80 -3.44 -5.90
C LYS A 465 -0.16 -2.54 -4.86
N CYS A 466 1.04 -2.06 -5.16
CA CYS A 466 1.64 -0.95 -4.43
C CYS A 466 1.12 0.36 -5.05
N THR A 467 0.47 1.19 -4.25
CA THR A 467 -0.06 2.50 -4.64
C THR A 467 0.95 3.61 -4.39
N ASN A 468 1.66 3.53 -3.25
CA ASN A 468 2.68 4.50 -2.89
C ASN A 468 3.91 3.81 -2.27
N SER A 469 4.99 3.67 -3.04
CA SER A 469 6.24 3.04 -2.62
C SER A 469 6.99 3.82 -1.52
N LYS A 470 6.74 5.13 -1.42
CA LYS A 470 7.37 6.02 -0.43
C LYS A 470 6.82 5.86 0.99
N MET A 471 5.82 5.01 1.20
CA MET A 471 5.32 4.66 2.53
C MET A 471 6.10 3.50 3.18
N PHE A 472 7.14 3.02 2.53
CA PHE A 472 7.95 1.91 3.01
C PHE A 472 9.42 2.25 2.93
N CYS A 473 10.13 2.06 4.05
CA CYS A 473 11.58 2.23 4.18
C CYS A 473 12.23 0.88 4.47
N ARG A 474 13.30 0.55 3.77
CA ARG A 474 14.08 -0.67 3.99
C ARG A 474 15.29 -0.37 4.86
N GLY A 475 15.64 -1.30 5.73
CA GLY A 475 16.88 -1.23 6.50
C GLY A 475 17.65 -2.52 6.46
N SER A 476 18.96 -2.42 6.73
CA SER A 476 19.86 -3.56 6.86
C SER A 476 20.61 -3.51 8.18
N ILE A 477 21.04 -4.67 8.63
CA ILE A 477 21.89 -4.86 9.80
C ILE A 477 23.26 -5.30 9.30
N SER A 478 24.27 -4.47 9.50
CA SER A 478 25.65 -4.84 9.21
C SER A 478 26.27 -5.56 10.42
N ASN A 479 27.28 -6.39 10.15
CA ASN A 479 28.05 -7.12 11.16
C ASN A 479 27.23 -8.01 12.12
N ALA A 480 26.05 -8.44 11.69
CA ALA A 480 25.16 -9.26 12.50
C ALA A 480 25.78 -10.58 12.95
N ALA A 481 26.64 -11.20 12.12
CA ALA A 481 27.34 -12.45 12.45
C ALA A 481 28.29 -12.29 13.64
N VAL A 482 28.95 -11.14 13.76
CA VAL A 482 29.88 -10.84 14.85
C VAL A 482 29.12 -10.63 16.16
N ALA A 483 28.00 -9.95 16.12
CA ALA A 483 27.18 -9.64 17.30
C ALA A 483 26.42 -10.85 17.85
N PHE A 484 25.99 -11.77 16.98
CA PHE A 484 25.15 -12.92 17.35
C PHE A 484 25.87 -14.28 17.34
N GLY A 485 27.16 -14.31 16.97
CA GLY A 485 28.02 -15.50 17.06
C GLY A 485 27.61 -16.65 16.15
N ARG A 486 26.86 -16.40 15.07
CA ARG A 486 26.42 -17.44 14.11
C ARG A 486 26.59 -16.96 12.68
N ASN A 487 27.35 -17.72 11.89
CA ASN A 487 27.29 -17.66 10.44
C ASN A 487 26.03 -18.44 9.98
N TYR A 488 25.05 -17.73 9.45
CA TYR A 488 23.90 -18.33 8.76
C TYR A 488 24.09 -18.20 7.26
#